data_66e91f4468834e0f7337cac1a3f9bffc
#
_entry.id   66e91f4468834e0f7337cac1a3f9bffc
#
_cell.length_a   1.000
_cell.length_b   1.000
_cell.length_c   1.000
_cell.angle_alpha   90.00
_cell.angle_beta   90.00
_cell.angle_gamma   90.00
#
_symmetry.space_group_name_H-M   'P 1'
#
loop_
_entity.id
_entity.type
_entity.pdbx_description
1 polymer ?
#
loop_
_entity_poly.entity_id
_entity_poly.type
_entity_poly.pdbx_seq_one_letter_code
_entity_poly.pdbx_strand_id
1 'polypeptide(L)'
;MRKNLSAIIVSIFLFACNQREKIDLLVYNATIYTVDSTFSVTDAIAVKDGKIIETGKTGDLQNKFEAIEKIDANGKFIYPGFIDAHAHFVGYGLGLQTVDLVGTESWEDILHRLDDFAKNKNKGQWLIGRGWDQNDWPVKDFPTNEKLNELYPDRPVFLRRVDGHAAIVNQKALDIAGVKAGDKLTGGEVEVKNGKLTGILIDNAIGLVASKIPEPDAAQMKEALLDAQKNCFAVGLTTVDDCGLDYKTVLFIDSIHKKGDLKMRIYAMLSDGRENYDFIFQHGKIKTDRLNVRSFKVYADGALGSRGACLLQPYSDKPGWSGFLLSSQQHFDSVANLLSQKDFQMCTHAIGDSGNRTMLMIYAKYLKGKNNSRWRIEHAQVINENDFKLFGENNIIPSVQPTHATSDMYWAADRLGKERVKGAYAYKQLLEQNGWIPLGTDFPVEDISPFKTFYAAVVRRDAKGWPADGYQKENALTREEAMRGMTIWAAKANFEESEKGSLEKGKFADFVILDQDMMKAGEKDLLNTKVLKTFLSGEKVFEKKN
;
A
#
# COMPACT_ATOMS: atom_id res chain seq x y z
N MET A 1 52.72 55.61 57.62
CA MET A 1 52.91 55.20 56.22
C MET A 1 51.87 54.12 55.87
N ARG A 2 50.77 54.49 55.19
CA ARG A 2 49.76 53.55 54.71
C ARG A 2 50.03 53.30 53.23
N LYS A 3 50.27 52.02 52.83
CA LYS A 3 50.44 51.62 51.46
C LYS A 3 49.08 51.23 50.92
N ASN A 4 48.57 51.98 49.94
CA ASN A 4 47.40 51.63 49.18
C ASN A 4 47.75 50.55 48.12
N LEU A 5 47.13 49.39 48.21
CA LEU A 5 47.23 48.32 47.22
C LEU A 5 46.03 48.47 46.30
N SER A 6 46.24 48.98 45.09
CA SER A 6 45.19 49.01 44.01
C SER A 6 45.15 47.64 43.37
N ALA A 7 44.02 46.92 43.56
CA ALA A 7 43.75 45.68 42.87
C ALA A 7 43.20 46.00 41.47
N ILE A 8 43.92 45.61 40.42
CA ILE A 8 43.47 45.66 39.02
C ILE A 8 42.64 44.42 38.77
N ILE A 9 41.30 44.59 38.60
CA ILE A 9 40.41 43.55 38.19
C ILE A 9 40.51 43.44 36.64
N VAL A 10 41.18 42.40 36.14
CA VAL A 10 41.21 42.06 34.75
C VAL A 10 39.94 41.27 34.43
N SER A 11 38.96 41.91 33.82
CA SER A 11 37.76 41.24 33.29
C SER A 11 38.14 40.45 32.04
N ILE A 12 38.30 39.13 32.17
CA ILE A 12 38.48 38.22 31.06
C ILE A 12 37.09 38.04 30.39
N PHE A 13 36.86 38.75 29.28
CA PHE A 13 35.77 38.46 28.37
C PHE A 13 36.06 37.12 27.69
N LEU A 14 35.46 36.02 28.17
CA LEU A 14 35.38 34.78 27.44
C LEU A 14 34.50 35.02 26.22
N PHE A 15 35.10 35.31 25.08
CA PHE A 15 34.45 35.15 23.79
C PHE A 15 34.21 33.65 23.63
N ALA A 16 33.04 33.18 24.02
CA ALA A 16 32.54 31.87 23.60
C ALA A 16 32.43 31.95 22.08
N CYS A 17 33.43 31.42 21.37
CA CYS A 17 33.37 31.19 19.94
C CYS A 17 32.22 30.19 19.74
N ASN A 18 31.07 30.69 19.38
CA ASN A 18 29.87 29.85 19.10
C ASN A 18 30.16 29.10 17.81
N GLN A 19 30.99 28.04 17.89
CA GLN A 19 31.30 27.20 16.74
C GLN A 19 30.03 26.52 16.34
N ARG A 20 29.56 26.78 15.09
CA ARG A 20 28.38 26.16 14.53
C ARG A 20 28.56 24.65 14.51
N GLU A 21 27.52 23.90 14.88
CA GLU A 21 27.55 22.45 14.80
C GLU A 21 27.56 22.02 13.33
N LYS A 22 28.48 21.11 12.94
CA LYS A 22 28.56 20.58 11.60
C LYS A 22 27.48 19.53 11.38
N ILE A 23 26.76 19.65 10.24
CA ILE A 23 25.67 18.77 9.81
C ILE A 23 25.81 18.45 8.34
N ASP A 24 25.09 17.42 7.89
CA ASP A 24 25.17 16.96 6.50
C ASP A 24 24.32 17.82 5.57
N LEU A 25 23.07 18.10 5.95
CA LEU A 25 22.10 18.79 5.10
C LEU A 25 21.29 19.81 5.91
N LEU A 26 21.11 20.99 5.33
CA LEU A 26 20.15 22.01 5.78
C LEU A 26 19.21 22.36 4.62
N VAL A 27 17.92 22.06 4.75
CA VAL A 27 16.88 22.53 3.85
C VAL A 27 16.17 23.71 4.50
N TYR A 28 16.00 24.81 3.78
CA TYR A 28 15.47 26.06 4.32
C TYR A 28 14.58 26.80 3.30
N ASN A 29 13.92 27.87 3.75
CA ASN A 29 13.02 28.67 2.92
C ASN A 29 11.89 27.81 2.34
N ALA A 30 11.23 27.02 3.20
CA ALA A 30 10.14 26.12 2.85
C ALA A 30 8.89 26.38 3.70
N THR A 31 7.77 25.80 3.31
CA THR A 31 6.64 25.54 4.21
C THR A 31 6.69 24.06 4.58
N ILE A 32 7.09 23.73 5.79
CA ILE A 32 7.32 22.36 6.26
C ILE A 32 6.20 21.95 7.20
N TYR A 33 5.37 21.00 6.79
CA TYR A 33 4.39 20.35 7.64
C TYR A 33 5.05 19.16 8.34
N THR A 34 5.25 19.27 9.64
CA THR A 34 6.00 18.25 10.40
C THR A 34 5.21 16.98 10.63
N VAL A 35 3.89 17.05 10.60
CA VAL A 35 2.95 15.96 10.89
C VAL A 35 3.19 15.35 12.29
N ASP A 36 3.72 16.16 13.21
CA ASP A 36 3.80 15.85 14.63
C ASP A 36 2.41 15.81 15.30
N SER A 37 2.34 15.63 16.60
CA SER A 37 1.07 15.55 17.33
C SER A 37 0.17 16.78 17.14
N THR A 38 0.76 17.96 16.96
CA THR A 38 0.07 19.26 16.81
C THR A 38 -0.03 19.72 15.35
N PHE A 39 0.47 18.93 14.40
CA PHE A 39 0.54 19.28 12.98
C PHE A 39 1.25 20.61 12.72
N SER A 40 2.40 20.78 13.37
CA SER A 40 3.17 22.04 13.35
C SER A 40 3.69 22.39 11.97
N VAL A 41 3.89 23.70 11.75
CA VAL A 41 4.47 24.23 10.50
C VAL A 41 5.74 25.02 10.84
N THR A 42 6.82 24.71 10.13
CA THR A 42 8.12 25.38 10.24
C THR A 42 8.69 25.72 8.87
N ASP A 43 9.92 26.25 8.78
CA ASP A 43 10.48 26.66 7.48
C ASP A 43 11.90 26.15 7.21
N ALA A 44 12.51 25.40 8.15
CA ALA A 44 13.80 24.74 7.93
C ALA A 44 13.92 23.41 8.68
N ILE A 45 14.77 22.51 8.14
CA ILE A 45 15.09 21.19 8.70
C ILE A 45 16.60 20.96 8.60
N ALA A 46 17.21 20.55 9.72
CA ALA A 46 18.61 20.18 9.84
C ALA A 46 18.77 18.67 9.98
N VAL A 47 19.64 18.08 9.16
CA VAL A 47 19.86 16.62 9.06
C VAL A 47 21.32 16.29 9.32
N LYS A 48 21.56 15.26 10.12
CA LYS A 48 22.88 14.69 10.39
C LYS A 48 22.77 13.18 10.53
N ASP A 49 23.71 12.45 9.94
CA ASP A 49 23.76 10.97 9.98
C ASP A 49 22.41 10.32 9.57
N GLY A 50 21.77 10.89 8.54
CA GLY A 50 20.50 10.40 8.01
C GLY A 50 19.27 10.68 8.88
N LYS A 51 19.43 11.43 10.00
CA LYS A 51 18.34 11.74 10.93
C LYS A 51 18.10 13.24 11.07
N ILE A 52 16.87 13.58 11.36
CA ILE A 52 16.48 14.95 11.70
C ILE A 52 17.05 15.27 13.07
N ILE A 53 17.86 16.32 13.17
CA ILE A 53 18.37 16.78 14.45
C ILE A 53 17.58 17.96 15.00
N GLU A 54 17.00 18.77 14.11
CA GLU A 54 16.15 19.90 14.49
C GLU A 54 15.28 20.37 13.32
N THR A 55 14.08 20.83 13.63
CA THR A 55 13.22 21.63 12.74
C THR A 55 12.95 22.97 13.39
N GLY A 56 12.89 24.05 12.62
CA GLY A 56 12.73 25.39 13.20
C GLY A 56 12.72 26.50 12.17
N LYS A 57 13.02 27.73 12.61
CA LYS A 57 13.10 28.88 11.73
C LYS A 57 14.43 28.91 10.97
N THR A 58 14.35 29.27 9.69
CA THR A 58 15.52 29.35 8.80
C THR A 58 16.68 30.12 9.42
N GLY A 59 16.42 31.32 9.97
CA GLY A 59 17.46 32.12 10.56
C GLY A 59 18.15 31.48 11.78
N ASP A 60 17.34 30.80 12.60
CA ASP A 60 17.85 30.14 13.82
C ASP A 60 18.75 28.95 13.46
N LEU A 61 18.29 28.09 12.51
CA LEU A 61 19.07 26.93 12.10
C LEU A 61 20.31 27.30 11.30
N GLN A 62 20.27 28.34 10.45
CA GLN A 62 21.44 28.85 9.73
C GLN A 62 22.50 29.44 10.68
N ASN A 63 22.10 30.03 11.79
CA ASN A 63 23.01 30.55 12.80
C ASN A 63 23.62 29.42 13.64
N LYS A 64 22.87 28.36 13.91
CA LYS A 64 23.27 27.26 14.80
C LYS A 64 24.13 26.21 14.06
N PHE A 65 23.85 25.96 12.78
CA PHE A 65 24.47 24.86 12.03
C PHE A 65 25.32 25.34 10.84
N GLU A 66 26.42 24.60 10.61
CA GLU A 66 27.25 24.65 9.40
C GLU A 66 27.01 23.39 8.60
N ALA A 67 26.20 23.47 7.53
CA ALA A 67 25.83 22.32 6.71
C ALA A 67 26.80 22.12 5.55
N ILE A 68 27.13 20.83 5.25
CA ILE A 68 27.91 20.41 4.08
C ILE A 68 27.10 20.73 2.81
N GLU A 69 25.81 20.34 2.81
CA GLU A 69 24.89 20.66 1.73
C GLU A 69 23.78 21.60 2.24
N LYS A 70 23.46 22.62 1.42
CA LYS A 70 22.36 23.56 1.69
C LYS A 70 21.41 23.58 0.51
N ILE A 71 20.13 23.37 0.77
CA ILE A 71 19.06 23.39 -0.22
C ILE A 71 18.09 24.52 0.11
N ASP A 72 18.03 25.52 -0.76
CA ASP A 72 16.95 26.50 -0.76
C ASP A 72 15.72 25.85 -1.41
N ALA A 73 14.65 25.70 -0.66
CA ALA A 73 13.40 25.14 -1.17
C ALA A 73 12.58 26.18 -1.98
N ASN A 74 13.04 27.43 -2.05
CA ASN A 74 12.38 28.50 -2.83
C ASN A 74 10.87 28.64 -2.53
N GLY A 75 10.49 28.59 -1.25
CA GLY A 75 9.10 28.68 -0.79
C GLY A 75 8.24 27.43 -1.11
N LYS A 76 8.85 26.30 -1.50
CA LYS A 76 8.14 25.05 -1.79
C LYS A 76 7.70 24.35 -0.50
N PHE A 77 6.93 23.28 -0.66
CA PHE A 77 6.23 22.59 0.42
C PHE A 77 6.90 21.28 0.75
N ILE A 78 7.13 21.03 2.02
CA ILE A 78 7.80 19.81 2.51
C ILE A 78 6.84 19.05 3.42
N TYR A 79 6.75 17.75 3.18
CA TYR A 79 6.00 16.79 3.97
C TYR A 79 6.91 15.61 4.34
N PRO A 80 6.58 14.82 5.38
CA PRO A 80 7.23 13.53 5.59
C PRO A 80 7.12 12.69 4.32
N GLY A 81 8.11 11.86 4.05
CA GLY A 81 8.04 10.88 2.98
C GLY A 81 6.78 10.02 3.13
N PHE A 82 6.05 9.84 2.04
CA PHE A 82 4.81 9.10 2.09
C PHE A 82 5.05 7.62 2.37
N ILE A 83 4.13 7.01 3.09
CA ILE A 83 4.10 5.59 3.44
C ILE A 83 2.83 5.00 2.85
N ASP A 84 2.97 4.00 2.00
CA ASP A 84 1.85 3.22 1.50
C ASP A 84 1.60 2.05 2.46
N ALA A 85 0.48 2.10 3.19
CA ALA A 85 0.20 1.11 4.24
C ALA A 85 -0.34 -0.23 3.71
N HIS A 86 -0.57 -0.35 2.41
CA HIS A 86 -1.01 -1.57 1.75
C HIS A 86 -0.66 -1.53 0.27
N ALA A 87 0.29 -2.35 -0.13
CA ALA A 87 0.77 -2.45 -1.50
C ALA A 87 1.27 -3.86 -1.82
N HIS A 88 1.56 -4.09 -3.10
CA HIS A 88 2.21 -5.31 -3.59
C HIS A 88 3.46 -4.91 -4.38
N PHE A 89 4.48 -4.41 -3.67
CA PHE A 89 5.68 -3.82 -4.26
C PHE A 89 6.46 -4.79 -5.16
N VAL A 90 6.68 -6.02 -4.69
CA VAL A 90 7.33 -7.07 -5.49
C VAL A 90 6.47 -7.41 -6.70
N GLY A 91 5.16 -7.59 -6.49
CA GLY A 91 4.19 -7.88 -7.56
C GLY A 91 4.12 -6.77 -8.61
N TYR A 92 4.19 -5.52 -8.19
CA TYR A 92 4.24 -4.36 -9.08
C TYR A 92 5.51 -4.37 -9.95
N GLY A 93 6.68 -4.57 -9.31
CA GLY A 93 7.95 -4.62 -10.05
C GLY A 93 7.97 -5.73 -11.10
N LEU A 94 7.52 -6.93 -10.75
CA LEU A 94 7.37 -8.03 -11.70
C LEU A 94 6.33 -7.72 -12.78
N GLY A 95 5.26 -7.03 -12.42
CA GLY A 95 4.22 -6.57 -13.36
C GLY A 95 4.75 -5.65 -14.45
N LEU A 96 5.75 -4.80 -14.15
CA LEU A 96 6.39 -3.93 -15.15
C LEU A 96 7.09 -4.70 -16.29
N GLN A 97 7.35 -6.00 -16.08
CA GLN A 97 7.95 -6.90 -17.08
C GLN A 97 6.91 -7.69 -17.88
N THR A 98 5.61 -7.46 -17.66
CA THR A 98 4.47 -8.17 -18.29
C THR A 98 3.61 -7.22 -19.12
N VAL A 99 2.53 -7.74 -19.74
CA VAL A 99 1.61 -6.88 -20.51
C VAL A 99 0.78 -6.02 -19.55
N ASP A 100 0.84 -4.72 -19.72
CA ASP A 100 -0.05 -3.78 -19.02
C ASP A 100 -1.42 -3.75 -19.71
N LEU A 101 -2.45 -4.17 -18.98
CA LEU A 101 -3.83 -4.23 -19.43
C LEU A 101 -4.73 -3.22 -18.70
N VAL A 102 -4.15 -2.33 -17.88
CA VAL A 102 -4.89 -1.28 -17.17
C VAL A 102 -5.49 -0.30 -18.19
N GLY A 103 -6.74 0.09 -17.96
CA GLY A 103 -7.44 1.04 -18.81
C GLY A 103 -7.81 0.50 -20.19
N THR A 104 -7.87 -0.84 -20.38
CA THR A 104 -8.47 -1.43 -21.56
C THR A 104 -9.98 -1.23 -21.54
N GLU A 105 -10.55 -0.90 -22.70
CA GLU A 105 -11.97 -0.56 -22.85
C GLU A 105 -12.79 -1.71 -23.45
N SER A 106 -12.13 -2.80 -23.86
CA SER A 106 -12.79 -3.98 -24.44
C SER A 106 -11.91 -5.22 -24.39
N TRP A 107 -12.51 -6.38 -24.66
CA TRP A 107 -11.76 -7.62 -24.85
C TRP A 107 -10.83 -7.57 -26.07
N GLU A 108 -11.23 -6.90 -27.13
CA GLU A 108 -10.45 -6.71 -28.36
C GLU A 108 -9.20 -5.88 -28.08
N ASP A 109 -9.28 -4.85 -27.22
CA ASP A 109 -8.11 -4.04 -26.81
C ASP A 109 -7.09 -4.90 -26.04
N ILE A 110 -7.56 -5.81 -25.18
CA ILE A 110 -6.70 -6.80 -24.52
C ILE A 110 -5.93 -7.64 -25.53
N LEU A 111 -6.65 -8.21 -26.50
CA LEU A 111 -6.03 -9.07 -27.52
C LEU A 111 -5.00 -8.31 -28.35
N HIS A 112 -5.28 -7.05 -28.68
CA HIS A 112 -4.35 -6.18 -29.43
C HIS A 112 -3.06 -5.92 -28.62
N ARG A 113 -3.17 -5.48 -27.34
CA ARG A 113 -1.99 -5.24 -26.49
C ARG A 113 -1.17 -6.52 -26.29
N LEU A 114 -1.85 -7.65 -26.12
CA LEU A 114 -1.19 -8.95 -25.97
C LEU A 114 -0.41 -9.33 -27.25
N ASP A 115 -0.99 -9.11 -28.44
CA ASP A 115 -0.33 -9.40 -29.71
C ASP A 115 0.92 -8.54 -29.92
N ASP A 116 0.82 -7.25 -29.64
CA ASP A 116 1.97 -6.34 -29.72
C ASP A 116 3.12 -6.74 -28.78
N PHE A 117 2.79 -7.14 -27.57
CA PHE A 117 3.79 -7.63 -26.61
C PHE A 117 4.40 -8.97 -27.06
N ALA A 118 3.58 -9.87 -27.60
CA ALA A 118 4.01 -11.20 -28.02
C ALA A 118 5.04 -11.19 -29.14
N LYS A 119 5.05 -10.15 -30.00
CA LYS A 119 6.02 -9.95 -31.09
C LYS A 119 7.47 -9.87 -30.58
N ASN A 120 7.65 -9.36 -29.36
CA ASN A 120 8.96 -9.12 -28.76
C ASN A 120 9.40 -10.23 -27.78
N LYS A 121 8.66 -11.33 -27.68
CA LYS A 121 8.93 -12.45 -26.75
C LYS A 121 9.18 -13.75 -27.50
N ASN A 122 10.04 -14.60 -26.92
CA ASN A 122 10.35 -15.92 -27.50
C ASN A 122 9.08 -16.81 -27.58
N LYS A 123 8.97 -17.60 -28.66
CA LYS A 123 7.80 -18.46 -28.98
C LYS A 123 7.63 -19.53 -27.92
N GLY A 124 7.87 -19.82 -26.96
CA GLY A 124 7.61 -20.84 -25.93
C GLY A 124 7.41 -20.26 -24.53
N GLN A 125 7.67 -18.97 -24.39
CA GLN A 125 7.48 -18.30 -23.10
C GLN A 125 6.00 -18.02 -22.83
N TRP A 126 5.61 -18.09 -21.57
CA TRP A 126 4.32 -17.63 -21.11
C TRP A 126 4.05 -16.19 -21.53
N LEU A 127 2.84 -15.92 -21.98
CA LEU A 127 2.33 -14.57 -22.11
C LEU A 127 1.57 -14.21 -20.83
N ILE A 128 2.14 -13.31 -20.07
CA ILE A 128 1.60 -12.89 -18.78
C ILE A 128 1.18 -11.43 -18.87
N GLY A 129 0.01 -11.11 -18.37
CA GLY A 129 -0.49 -9.75 -18.29
C GLY A 129 -1.32 -9.51 -17.05
N ARG A 130 -1.54 -8.23 -16.72
CA ARG A 130 -2.37 -7.82 -15.59
C ARG A 130 -3.07 -6.50 -15.88
N GLY A 131 -4.24 -6.33 -15.29
CA GLY A 131 -4.87 -5.02 -15.21
C GLY A 131 -6.22 -4.88 -15.91
N TRP A 132 -6.74 -5.95 -16.57
CA TRP A 132 -8.06 -5.87 -17.17
C TRP A 132 -9.17 -5.83 -16.13
N ASP A 133 -10.23 -5.05 -16.43
CA ASP A 133 -11.49 -5.04 -15.67
C ASP A 133 -12.67 -4.95 -16.62
N GLN A 134 -13.47 -6.03 -16.69
CA GLN A 134 -14.68 -6.04 -17.51
C GLN A 134 -15.76 -5.07 -17.01
N ASN A 135 -15.66 -4.61 -15.76
CA ASN A 135 -16.60 -3.61 -15.24
C ASN A 135 -16.44 -2.25 -15.92
N ASP A 136 -15.28 -1.98 -16.53
CA ASP A 136 -15.00 -0.75 -17.28
C ASP A 136 -15.44 -0.85 -18.74
N TRP A 137 -15.80 -2.06 -19.23
CA TRP A 137 -16.17 -2.29 -20.62
C TRP A 137 -17.68 -2.09 -20.86
N PRO A 138 -18.12 -1.92 -22.11
CA PRO A 138 -19.54 -1.93 -22.45
C PRO A 138 -20.23 -3.25 -22.09
N VAL A 139 -19.54 -4.39 -22.32
CA VAL A 139 -20.00 -5.73 -21.92
C VAL A 139 -19.38 -6.08 -20.57
N LYS A 140 -20.22 -6.18 -19.54
CA LYS A 140 -19.80 -6.41 -18.14
C LYS A 140 -19.60 -7.88 -17.78
N ASP A 141 -19.86 -8.80 -18.71
CA ASP A 141 -19.63 -10.22 -18.50
C ASP A 141 -18.15 -10.59 -18.64
N PHE A 142 -17.75 -11.65 -17.95
CA PHE A 142 -16.42 -12.21 -18.16
C PHE A 142 -16.25 -12.69 -19.60
N PRO A 143 -15.09 -12.43 -20.25
CA PRO A 143 -14.79 -12.96 -21.58
C PRO A 143 -14.56 -14.48 -21.52
N THR A 144 -14.57 -15.14 -22.68
CA THR A 144 -14.16 -16.53 -22.82
C THR A 144 -12.79 -16.63 -23.47
N ASN A 145 -12.11 -17.76 -23.25
CA ASN A 145 -10.75 -17.97 -23.76
C ASN A 145 -10.69 -18.41 -25.24
N GLU A 146 -11.82 -18.46 -25.95
CA GLU A 146 -11.88 -18.95 -27.34
C GLU A 146 -10.89 -18.21 -28.25
N LYS A 147 -10.85 -16.88 -28.19
CA LYS A 147 -9.91 -16.09 -28.99
C LYS A 147 -8.45 -16.29 -28.58
N LEU A 148 -8.18 -16.48 -27.29
CA LEU A 148 -6.82 -16.79 -26.83
C LEU A 148 -6.38 -18.18 -27.34
N ASN A 149 -7.28 -19.15 -27.39
CA ASN A 149 -7.02 -20.49 -27.93
C ASN A 149 -6.72 -20.46 -29.42
N GLU A 150 -7.43 -19.60 -30.16
CA GLU A 150 -7.27 -19.40 -31.60
C GLU A 150 -5.91 -18.74 -31.92
N LEU A 151 -5.55 -17.67 -31.20
CA LEU A 151 -4.34 -16.87 -31.42
C LEU A 151 -3.07 -17.54 -30.89
N TYR A 152 -3.18 -18.27 -29.76
CA TYR A 152 -2.04 -18.84 -29.04
C TYR A 152 -2.27 -20.33 -28.69
N PRO A 153 -2.48 -21.22 -29.69
CA PRO A 153 -2.82 -22.63 -29.43
C PRO A 153 -1.68 -23.40 -28.71
N ASP A 154 -0.41 -23.04 -28.97
CA ASP A 154 0.77 -23.70 -28.44
C ASP A 154 1.49 -22.90 -27.36
N ARG A 155 1.05 -21.69 -27.08
CA ARG A 155 1.68 -20.76 -26.14
C ARG A 155 0.78 -20.50 -24.94
N PRO A 156 1.21 -20.77 -23.69
CA PRO A 156 0.36 -20.55 -22.53
C PRO A 156 0.17 -19.05 -22.28
N VAL A 157 -1.08 -18.65 -21.99
CA VAL A 157 -1.50 -17.28 -21.71
C VAL A 157 -2.13 -17.22 -20.33
N PHE A 158 -1.72 -16.24 -19.52
CA PHE A 158 -2.25 -15.97 -18.19
C PHE A 158 -2.43 -14.46 -18.00
N LEU A 159 -3.67 -14.00 -17.98
CA LEU A 159 -4.01 -12.58 -17.84
C LEU A 159 -4.81 -12.36 -16.56
N ARG A 160 -4.18 -11.72 -15.57
CA ARG A 160 -4.78 -11.46 -14.26
C ARG A 160 -5.63 -10.21 -14.31
N ARG A 161 -6.79 -10.25 -13.69
CA ARG A 161 -7.65 -9.08 -13.48
C ARG A 161 -6.97 -8.05 -12.58
N VAL A 162 -7.40 -6.80 -12.66
CA VAL A 162 -6.81 -5.67 -11.93
C VAL A 162 -6.76 -5.92 -10.43
N ASP A 163 -7.86 -6.43 -9.84
CA ASP A 163 -7.97 -6.74 -8.40
C ASP A 163 -7.16 -7.96 -7.94
N GLY A 164 -6.63 -8.75 -8.90
CA GLY A 164 -5.87 -9.96 -8.58
C GLY A 164 -6.72 -11.17 -8.22
N HIS A 165 -8.05 -11.03 -8.10
CA HIS A 165 -9.00 -12.05 -7.66
C HIS A 165 -9.70 -12.80 -8.80
N ALA A 166 -9.39 -12.50 -10.06
CA ALA A 166 -9.75 -13.29 -11.22
C ALA A 166 -8.59 -13.35 -12.22
N ALA A 167 -8.58 -14.39 -13.05
CA ALA A 167 -7.69 -14.50 -14.20
C ALA A 167 -8.42 -15.17 -15.36
N ILE A 168 -8.04 -14.80 -16.61
CA ILE A 168 -8.40 -15.56 -17.78
C ILE A 168 -7.16 -16.21 -18.37
N VAL A 169 -7.27 -17.49 -18.70
CA VAL A 169 -6.17 -18.32 -19.24
C VAL A 169 -6.64 -19.08 -20.48
N ASN A 170 -5.73 -19.34 -21.41
CA ASN A 170 -6.06 -20.15 -22.58
C ASN A 170 -6.03 -21.66 -22.26
N GLN A 171 -6.51 -22.48 -23.19
CA GLN A 171 -6.56 -23.94 -23.05
C GLN A 171 -5.15 -24.51 -22.80
N LYS A 172 -4.12 -24.00 -23.46
CA LYS A 172 -2.73 -24.44 -23.27
C LYS A 172 -2.27 -24.30 -21.83
N ALA A 173 -2.61 -23.18 -21.17
CA ALA A 173 -2.28 -22.97 -19.75
C ALA A 173 -3.08 -23.91 -18.83
N LEU A 174 -4.37 -24.15 -19.13
CA LEU A 174 -5.20 -25.13 -18.40
C LEU A 174 -4.66 -26.55 -18.52
N ASP A 175 -4.21 -26.96 -19.71
CA ASP A 175 -3.63 -28.28 -19.97
C ASP A 175 -2.34 -28.49 -19.19
N ILE A 176 -1.44 -27.49 -19.18
CA ILE A 176 -0.21 -27.51 -18.37
C ILE A 176 -0.51 -27.66 -16.87
N ALA A 177 -1.58 -27.00 -16.41
CA ALA A 177 -2.00 -27.04 -15.02
C ALA A 177 -2.82 -28.29 -14.66
N GLY A 178 -3.33 -29.02 -15.66
CA GLY A 178 -4.18 -30.19 -15.47
C GLY A 178 -5.59 -29.86 -14.98
N VAL A 179 -6.08 -28.62 -15.20
CA VAL A 179 -7.39 -28.15 -14.76
C VAL A 179 -8.50 -28.77 -15.61
N LYS A 180 -9.56 -29.26 -14.96
CA LYS A 180 -10.68 -29.93 -15.61
C LYS A 180 -12.01 -29.26 -15.25
N ALA A 181 -12.97 -29.38 -16.16
CA ALA A 181 -14.35 -28.98 -15.86
C ALA A 181 -14.90 -29.79 -14.69
N GLY A 182 -15.43 -29.06 -13.68
CA GLY A 182 -15.97 -29.68 -12.47
C GLY A 182 -14.98 -29.83 -11.33
N ASP A 183 -13.73 -29.39 -11.47
CA ASP A 183 -12.79 -29.29 -10.35
C ASP A 183 -13.37 -28.40 -9.26
N LYS A 184 -13.36 -28.90 -8.03
CA LYS A 184 -13.86 -28.19 -6.84
C LYS A 184 -12.71 -27.91 -5.90
N LEU A 185 -12.65 -26.67 -5.41
CA LEU A 185 -11.68 -26.27 -4.39
C LEU A 185 -12.33 -25.29 -3.43
N THR A 186 -11.82 -25.27 -2.21
CA THR A 186 -12.27 -24.32 -1.19
C THR A 186 -11.78 -22.92 -1.54
N GLY A 187 -12.68 -21.94 -1.50
CA GLY A 187 -12.31 -20.55 -1.71
C GLY A 187 -11.93 -20.20 -3.15
N GLY A 188 -12.48 -20.89 -4.14
CA GLY A 188 -12.23 -20.58 -5.54
C GLY A 188 -13.22 -21.23 -6.49
N GLU A 189 -13.28 -20.72 -7.71
CA GLU A 189 -14.16 -21.21 -8.76
C GLU A 189 -13.40 -21.36 -10.08
N VAL A 190 -13.60 -22.51 -10.75
CA VAL A 190 -13.22 -22.74 -12.14
C VAL A 190 -14.49 -22.60 -12.97
N GLU A 191 -14.59 -21.52 -13.76
CA GLU A 191 -15.85 -21.23 -14.48
C GLU A 191 -16.07 -22.23 -15.64
N VAL A 192 -17.28 -22.77 -15.66
CA VAL A 192 -17.74 -23.69 -16.71
C VAL A 192 -19.05 -23.17 -17.30
N LYS A 193 -19.13 -23.04 -18.63
CA LYS A 193 -20.35 -22.71 -19.36
C LYS A 193 -20.63 -23.83 -20.40
N ASN A 194 -21.82 -24.36 -20.41
CA ASN A 194 -22.23 -25.43 -21.33
C ASN A 194 -21.28 -26.65 -21.32
N GLY A 195 -20.77 -27.02 -20.15
CA GLY A 195 -19.85 -28.15 -19.96
C GLY A 195 -18.40 -27.89 -20.42
N LYS A 196 -18.06 -26.67 -20.85
CA LYS A 196 -16.71 -26.29 -21.30
C LYS A 196 -16.08 -25.28 -20.33
N LEU A 197 -14.79 -25.38 -20.16
CA LEU A 197 -13.99 -24.37 -19.46
C LEU A 197 -14.01 -23.05 -20.24
N THR A 198 -14.34 -21.95 -19.57
CA THR A 198 -14.29 -20.60 -20.17
C THR A 198 -12.90 -19.98 -20.11
N GLY A 199 -12.01 -20.56 -19.31
CA GLY A 199 -10.70 -20.01 -18.99
C GLY A 199 -10.69 -19.07 -17.80
N ILE A 200 -11.85 -18.72 -17.24
CA ILE A 200 -11.94 -17.88 -16.04
C ILE A 200 -11.67 -18.71 -14.79
N LEU A 201 -10.76 -18.19 -13.96
CA LEU A 201 -10.39 -18.72 -12.66
C LEU A 201 -10.59 -17.64 -11.61
N ILE A 202 -11.27 -17.95 -10.51
CA ILE A 202 -11.59 -17.02 -9.41
C ILE A 202 -10.83 -17.45 -8.14
N ASP A 203 -10.20 -16.50 -7.48
CA ASP A 203 -9.53 -16.63 -6.18
C ASP A 203 -8.56 -17.83 -6.12
N ASN A 204 -8.74 -18.80 -5.22
CA ASN A 204 -7.81 -19.93 -5.07
C ASN A 204 -7.62 -20.76 -6.36
N ALA A 205 -8.57 -20.72 -7.29
CA ALA A 205 -8.44 -21.40 -8.59
C ALA A 205 -7.31 -20.80 -9.46
N ILE A 206 -7.00 -19.52 -9.29
CA ILE A 206 -5.88 -18.86 -9.98
C ILE A 206 -4.56 -19.59 -9.69
N GLY A 207 -4.37 -20.04 -8.45
CA GLY A 207 -3.19 -20.77 -8.01
C GLY A 207 -2.92 -22.06 -8.76
N LEU A 208 -3.97 -22.71 -9.30
CA LEU A 208 -3.81 -23.94 -10.09
C LEU A 208 -2.91 -23.71 -11.31
N VAL A 209 -3.09 -22.58 -11.99
CA VAL A 209 -2.31 -22.22 -13.18
C VAL A 209 -1.08 -21.38 -12.83
N ALA A 210 -1.21 -20.41 -11.93
CA ALA A 210 -0.12 -19.52 -11.54
C ALA A 210 1.10 -20.29 -11.00
N SER A 211 0.88 -21.41 -10.28
CA SER A 211 1.96 -22.29 -9.78
C SER A 211 2.77 -22.99 -10.89
N LYS A 212 2.34 -22.92 -12.15
CA LYS A 212 3.04 -23.49 -13.31
C LYS A 212 3.84 -22.44 -14.09
N ILE A 213 3.67 -21.18 -13.77
CA ILE A 213 4.47 -20.11 -14.37
C ILE A 213 5.89 -20.21 -13.78
N PRO A 214 6.94 -20.19 -14.62
CA PRO A 214 8.31 -20.21 -14.11
C PRO A 214 8.59 -19.02 -13.18
N GLU A 215 9.24 -19.29 -12.06
CA GLU A 215 9.68 -18.25 -11.14
C GLU A 215 10.72 -17.33 -11.81
N PRO A 216 10.72 -16.02 -11.52
CA PRO A 216 11.73 -15.10 -12.00
C PRO A 216 13.10 -15.47 -11.42
N ASP A 217 14.14 -15.36 -12.23
CA ASP A 217 15.50 -15.52 -11.73
C ASP A 217 15.94 -14.31 -10.86
N ALA A 218 17.10 -14.45 -10.20
CA ALA A 218 17.61 -13.41 -9.30
C ALA A 218 17.89 -12.06 -10.00
N ALA A 219 18.24 -12.07 -11.28
CA ALA A 219 18.50 -10.85 -12.04
C ALA A 219 17.20 -10.15 -12.39
N GLN A 220 16.20 -10.90 -12.87
CA GLN A 220 14.86 -10.40 -13.15
C GLN A 220 14.19 -9.85 -11.88
N MET A 221 14.29 -10.56 -10.76
CA MET A 221 13.75 -10.09 -9.47
C MET A 221 14.42 -8.79 -9.02
N LYS A 222 15.76 -8.70 -9.13
CA LYS A 222 16.49 -7.48 -8.78
C LYS A 222 16.06 -6.30 -9.64
N GLU A 223 16.00 -6.48 -10.96
CA GLU A 223 15.55 -5.44 -11.89
C GLU A 223 14.13 -4.97 -11.56
N ALA A 224 13.20 -5.91 -11.32
CA ALA A 224 11.83 -5.60 -10.92
C ALA A 224 11.76 -4.72 -9.66
N LEU A 225 12.53 -5.07 -8.62
CA LEU A 225 12.56 -4.28 -7.37
C LEU A 225 13.17 -2.89 -7.57
N LEU A 226 14.19 -2.75 -8.40
CA LEU A 226 14.82 -1.46 -8.68
C LEU A 226 13.91 -0.55 -9.51
N ASP A 227 13.19 -1.09 -10.48
CA ASP A 227 12.21 -0.32 -11.27
C ASP A 227 11.01 0.11 -10.41
N ALA A 228 10.51 -0.79 -9.55
CA ALA A 228 9.46 -0.45 -8.58
C ALA A 228 9.92 0.69 -7.65
N GLN A 229 11.12 0.58 -7.07
CA GLN A 229 11.72 1.63 -6.23
C GLN A 229 11.79 2.98 -6.94
N LYS A 230 12.28 2.99 -8.17
CA LYS A 230 12.40 4.20 -8.98
C LYS A 230 11.05 4.91 -9.15
N ASN A 231 10.00 4.14 -9.46
CA ASN A 231 8.65 4.67 -9.63
C ASN A 231 8.07 5.15 -8.30
N CYS A 232 8.28 4.42 -7.20
CA CYS A 232 7.85 4.83 -5.87
C CYS A 232 8.50 6.16 -5.44
N PHE A 233 9.81 6.30 -5.62
CA PHE A 233 10.50 7.55 -5.27
C PHE A 233 10.03 8.72 -6.13
N ALA A 234 9.67 8.48 -7.39
CA ALA A 234 9.16 9.53 -8.29
C ALA A 234 7.81 10.11 -7.84
N VAL A 235 7.02 9.35 -7.08
CA VAL A 235 5.76 9.80 -6.50
C VAL A 235 5.85 10.14 -5.00
N GLY A 236 7.07 10.10 -4.42
CA GLY A 236 7.32 10.52 -3.04
C GLY A 236 7.12 9.44 -1.99
N LEU A 237 6.89 8.19 -2.37
CA LEU A 237 6.84 7.07 -1.45
C LEU A 237 8.25 6.75 -0.96
N THR A 238 8.43 6.66 0.37
CA THR A 238 9.71 6.31 1.03
C THR A 238 9.62 4.98 1.78
N THR A 239 8.40 4.53 2.07
CA THR A 239 8.10 3.24 2.70
C THR A 239 6.88 2.63 2.05
N VAL A 240 6.89 1.32 1.89
CA VAL A 240 5.75 0.52 1.43
C VAL A 240 5.51 -0.68 2.33
N ASP A 241 4.25 -1.00 2.59
CA ASP A 241 3.86 -2.24 3.24
C ASP A 241 3.58 -3.27 2.14
N ASP A 242 4.47 -4.25 1.97
CA ASP A 242 4.31 -5.29 0.95
C ASP A 242 3.54 -6.48 1.50
N CYS A 243 2.35 -6.70 0.96
CA CYS A 243 1.36 -7.61 1.49
C CYS A 243 1.43 -8.99 0.84
N GLY A 244 1.98 -9.97 1.59
CA GLY A 244 1.92 -11.38 1.17
C GLY A 244 3.19 -11.88 0.49
N LEU A 245 4.33 -11.76 1.15
CA LEU A 245 5.61 -12.28 0.67
C LEU A 245 5.93 -13.67 1.23
N ASP A 246 6.69 -14.45 0.48
CA ASP A 246 7.37 -15.62 1.02
C ASP A 246 8.72 -15.23 1.66
N TYR A 247 9.21 -16.06 2.58
CA TYR A 247 10.42 -15.77 3.32
C TYR A 247 11.68 -15.72 2.43
N LYS A 248 11.71 -16.44 1.29
CA LYS A 248 12.83 -16.44 0.35
C LYS A 248 12.94 -15.09 -0.34
N THR A 249 11.81 -14.53 -0.75
CA THR A 249 11.73 -13.17 -1.29
C THR A 249 12.18 -12.13 -0.25
N VAL A 250 11.77 -12.28 1.01
CA VAL A 250 12.22 -11.40 2.11
C VAL A 250 13.74 -11.48 2.29
N LEU A 251 14.34 -12.68 2.29
CA LEU A 251 15.79 -12.84 2.37
C LEU A 251 16.52 -12.26 1.16
N PHE A 252 15.92 -12.36 -0.02
CA PHE A 252 16.46 -11.75 -1.23
C PHE A 252 16.46 -10.22 -1.13
N ILE A 253 15.35 -9.61 -0.69
CA ILE A 253 15.25 -8.18 -0.40
C ILE A 253 16.32 -7.74 0.60
N ASP A 254 16.46 -8.43 1.73
CA ASP A 254 17.50 -8.15 2.73
C ASP A 254 18.91 -8.19 2.14
N SER A 255 19.17 -9.16 1.26
CA SER A 255 20.46 -9.29 0.58
C SER A 255 20.79 -8.08 -0.32
N ILE A 256 19.78 -7.53 -1.00
CA ILE A 256 19.94 -6.36 -1.88
C ILE A 256 20.04 -5.08 -1.05
N HIS A 257 19.31 -4.97 0.07
CA HIS A 257 19.45 -3.89 1.06
C HIS A 257 20.88 -3.83 1.60
N LYS A 258 21.46 -4.96 1.99
CA LYS A 258 22.84 -5.06 2.49
C LYS A 258 23.89 -4.65 1.46
N LYS A 259 23.62 -4.86 0.17
CA LYS A 259 24.48 -4.39 -0.94
C LYS A 259 24.32 -2.90 -1.22
N GLY A 260 23.29 -2.27 -0.69
CA GLY A 260 22.97 -0.85 -0.93
C GLY A 260 22.27 -0.56 -2.25
N ASP A 261 21.93 -1.58 -3.03
CA ASP A 261 21.25 -1.42 -4.33
C ASP A 261 19.78 -1.01 -4.14
N LEU A 262 19.07 -1.67 -3.22
CA LEU A 262 17.70 -1.32 -2.86
C LEU A 262 17.72 -0.40 -1.64
N LYS A 263 17.07 0.76 -1.75
CA LYS A 263 16.98 1.77 -0.69
C LYS A 263 15.59 1.89 -0.08
N MET A 264 14.54 1.49 -0.82
CA MET A 264 13.14 1.54 -0.39
C MET A 264 12.98 0.87 0.96
N ARG A 265 12.25 1.53 1.90
CA ARG A 265 11.89 0.87 3.16
C ARG A 265 10.68 -0.01 2.94
N ILE A 266 10.74 -1.22 3.47
CA ILE A 266 9.70 -2.22 3.29
C ILE A 266 9.24 -2.76 4.64
N TYR A 267 7.95 -2.64 4.92
CA TYR A 267 7.25 -3.41 5.92
C TYR A 267 6.69 -4.65 5.24
N ALA A 268 7.32 -5.80 5.46
CA ALA A 268 6.95 -7.04 4.78
C ALA A 268 5.98 -7.86 5.63
N MET A 269 4.82 -8.17 5.06
CA MET A 269 3.86 -9.13 5.63
C MET A 269 4.09 -10.48 4.97
N LEU A 270 4.46 -11.50 5.76
CA LEU A 270 4.61 -12.85 5.24
C LEU A 270 3.24 -13.45 4.89
N SER A 271 3.16 -14.19 3.81
CA SER A 271 1.95 -14.96 3.48
C SER A 271 1.67 -16.02 4.54
N ASP A 272 0.38 -16.23 4.83
CA ASP A 272 -0.09 -17.38 5.62
C ASP A 272 0.38 -18.68 4.95
N GLY A 273 1.30 -19.37 5.61
CA GLY A 273 1.89 -20.59 5.08
C GLY A 273 2.95 -21.18 6.00
N ARG A 274 2.99 -22.51 6.04
CA ARG A 274 3.82 -23.25 6.99
C ARG A 274 5.31 -22.90 6.87
N GLU A 275 5.85 -22.79 5.66
CA GLU A 275 7.27 -22.48 5.46
C GLU A 275 7.63 -21.11 6.05
N ASN A 276 6.74 -20.11 5.92
CA ASN A 276 6.90 -18.79 6.49
C ASN A 276 6.85 -18.81 8.02
N TYR A 277 5.92 -19.58 8.61
CA TYR A 277 5.85 -19.77 10.06
C TYR A 277 7.10 -20.45 10.60
N ASP A 278 7.51 -21.58 10.01
CA ASP A 278 8.67 -22.34 10.44
C ASP A 278 9.94 -21.47 10.39
N PHE A 279 10.12 -20.71 9.30
CA PHE A 279 11.24 -19.78 9.15
C PHE A 279 11.24 -18.69 10.22
N ILE A 280 10.16 -17.90 10.31
CA ILE A 280 10.17 -16.68 11.15
C ILE A 280 10.13 -17.00 12.65
N PHE A 281 9.51 -18.11 13.06
CA PHE A 281 9.49 -18.50 14.46
C PHE A 281 10.81 -19.06 14.94
N GLN A 282 11.62 -19.59 14.01
CA GLN A 282 13.00 -20.00 14.32
C GLN A 282 13.95 -18.80 14.38
N HIS A 283 13.80 -17.81 13.50
CA HIS A 283 14.74 -16.70 13.37
C HIS A 283 14.31 -15.43 14.11
N GLY A 284 13.03 -15.33 14.49
CA GLY A 284 12.46 -14.13 15.12
C GLY A 284 12.09 -13.05 14.11
N LYS A 285 11.53 -11.94 14.64
CA LYS A 285 11.20 -10.75 13.85
C LYS A 285 12.46 -10.14 13.25
N ILE A 286 12.39 -9.74 11.98
CA ILE A 286 13.50 -9.06 11.30
C ILE A 286 13.25 -7.55 11.39
N LYS A 287 14.25 -6.80 11.88
CA LYS A 287 14.20 -5.35 11.92
C LYS A 287 15.56 -4.77 11.58
N THR A 288 15.60 -4.01 10.49
CA THR A 288 16.72 -3.17 10.08
C THR A 288 16.20 -1.75 9.82
N ASP A 289 17.06 -0.83 9.43
CA ASP A 289 16.62 0.51 9.04
C ASP A 289 15.69 0.50 7.79
N ARG A 290 15.74 -0.56 6.97
CA ARG A 290 15.01 -0.63 5.69
C ARG A 290 14.05 -1.79 5.57
N LEU A 291 14.09 -2.76 6.46
CA LEU A 291 13.22 -3.95 6.42
C LEU A 291 12.66 -4.23 7.80
N ASN A 292 11.34 -4.37 7.88
CA ASN A 292 10.62 -4.77 9.08
C ASN A 292 9.69 -5.93 8.75
N VAL A 293 9.90 -7.10 9.38
CA VAL A 293 9.11 -8.33 9.15
C VAL A 293 8.59 -8.81 10.49
N ARG A 294 7.33 -8.53 10.76
CA ARG A 294 6.68 -8.89 12.03
C ARG A 294 5.18 -9.14 11.90
N SER A 295 4.71 -9.36 10.68
CA SER A 295 3.30 -9.55 10.39
C SER A 295 3.06 -10.64 9.36
N PHE A 296 1.81 -11.12 9.33
CA PHE A 296 1.34 -12.08 8.34
C PHE A 296 0.12 -11.54 7.60
N LYS A 297 0.12 -11.66 6.28
CA LYS A 297 -1.03 -11.43 5.41
C LYS A 297 -1.85 -12.70 5.33
N VAL A 298 -3.13 -12.55 5.63
CA VAL A 298 -4.16 -13.60 5.53
C VAL A 298 -5.26 -13.08 4.61
N TYR A 299 -5.94 -13.96 3.92
CA TYR A 299 -7.07 -13.60 3.04
C TYR A 299 -8.34 -14.28 3.54
N ALA A 300 -9.28 -13.48 4.04
CA ALA A 300 -10.57 -14.01 4.52
C ALA A 300 -11.49 -14.38 3.37
N ASP A 301 -11.60 -13.51 2.37
CA ASP A 301 -12.49 -13.66 1.22
C ASP A 301 -11.87 -13.04 -0.05
N GLY A 302 -12.63 -13.03 -1.15
CA GLY A 302 -12.23 -12.44 -2.41
C GLY A 302 -12.69 -10.99 -2.58
N ALA A 303 -12.66 -10.46 -3.83
CA ALA A 303 -13.01 -9.09 -4.14
C ALA A 303 -14.50 -8.90 -4.47
N LEU A 304 -15.01 -7.67 -4.25
CA LEU A 304 -16.40 -7.31 -4.53
C LEU A 304 -16.68 -7.30 -6.05
N GLY A 305 -15.75 -6.78 -6.85
CA GLY A 305 -15.87 -6.66 -8.30
C GLY A 305 -16.01 -8.01 -9.01
N SER A 306 -15.26 -9.02 -8.59
CA SER A 306 -15.30 -10.40 -9.09
C SER A 306 -16.39 -11.26 -8.44
N ARG A 307 -17.12 -10.74 -7.45
CA ARG A 307 -18.14 -11.43 -6.64
C ARG A 307 -17.59 -12.58 -5.79
N GLY A 308 -16.30 -12.54 -5.44
CA GLY A 308 -15.64 -13.44 -4.47
C GLY A 308 -15.81 -12.99 -3.02
N ALA A 309 -16.04 -11.72 -2.76
CA ALA A 309 -16.24 -11.19 -1.42
C ALA A 309 -17.41 -11.88 -0.70
N CYS A 310 -17.18 -12.34 0.54
CA CYS A 310 -18.16 -13.09 1.31
C CYS A 310 -19.17 -12.17 1.99
N LEU A 311 -20.41 -12.19 1.53
CA LEU A 311 -21.50 -11.32 2.00
C LEU A 311 -22.45 -12.07 2.93
N LEU A 312 -23.06 -11.34 3.88
CA LEU A 312 -24.12 -11.83 4.75
C LEU A 312 -25.42 -12.15 3.99
N GLN A 313 -25.64 -11.45 2.90
CA GLN A 313 -26.78 -11.65 2.02
C GLN A 313 -26.30 -11.76 0.57
N PRO A 314 -27.05 -12.44 -0.32
CA PRO A 314 -26.66 -12.58 -1.72
C PRO A 314 -26.36 -11.24 -2.41
N TYR A 315 -25.48 -11.26 -3.39
CA TYR A 315 -25.24 -10.14 -4.28
C TYR A 315 -26.55 -9.70 -4.93
N SER A 316 -26.80 -8.40 -5.02
CA SER A 316 -28.05 -7.87 -5.59
C SER A 316 -28.18 -8.18 -7.07
N ASP A 317 -27.06 -8.24 -7.79
CA ASP A 317 -26.97 -8.56 -9.21
C ASP A 317 -26.66 -10.04 -9.51
N LYS A 318 -26.55 -10.90 -8.48
CA LYS A 318 -26.39 -12.36 -8.61
C LYS A 318 -27.18 -13.05 -7.49
N PRO A 319 -28.51 -13.13 -7.61
CA PRO A 319 -29.36 -13.76 -6.59
C PRO A 319 -28.93 -15.20 -6.27
N GLY A 320 -28.92 -15.54 -4.98
CA GLY A 320 -28.51 -16.86 -4.52
C GLY A 320 -27.00 -17.05 -4.37
N TRP A 321 -26.19 -16.06 -4.71
CA TRP A 321 -24.74 -16.09 -4.56
C TRP A 321 -24.26 -15.04 -3.55
N SER A 322 -23.47 -15.45 -2.54
CA SER A 322 -22.96 -14.59 -1.48
C SER A 322 -21.44 -14.53 -1.40
N GLY A 323 -20.73 -15.03 -2.42
CA GLY A 323 -19.29 -15.22 -2.34
C GLY A 323 -18.91 -16.35 -1.37
N PHE A 324 -17.65 -16.36 -0.93
CA PHE A 324 -17.13 -17.43 -0.07
C PHE A 324 -15.92 -16.95 0.76
N LEU A 325 -15.65 -17.66 1.85
CA LEU A 325 -14.39 -17.55 2.57
C LEU A 325 -13.30 -18.35 1.84
N LEU A 326 -12.07 -17.83 1.76
CA LEU A 326 -10.94 -18.48 1.09
C LEU A 326 -10.37 -19.66 1.89
N SER A 327 -10.65 -19.69 3.19
CA SER A 327 -10.30 -20.79 4.10
C SER A 327 -11.42 -21.03 5.10
N SER A 328 -11.33 -22.11 5.88
CA SER A 328 -12.31 -22.39 6.92
C SER A 328 -12.15 -21.42 8.11
N GLN A 329 -13.24 -21.15 8.82
CA GLN A 329 -13.18 -20.36 10.06
C GLN A 329 -12.24 -20.99 11.09
N GLN A 330 -12.16 -22.33 11.13
CA GLN A 330 -11.23 -23.05 12.01
C GLN A 330 -9.77 -22.75 11.66
N HIS A 331 -9.44 -22.63 10.37
CA HIS A 331 -8.10 -22.21 9.93
C HIS A 331 -7.77 -20.81 10.44
N PHE A 332 -8.66 -19.83 10.21
CA PHE A 332 -8.45 -18.45 10.66
C PHE A 332 -8.31 -18.37 12.19
N ASP A 333 -9.13 -19.11 12.93
CA ASP A 333 -9.05 -19.18 14.40
C ASP A 333 -7.69 -19.77 14.86
N SER A 334 -7.22 -20.82 14.17
CA SER A 334 -5.91 -21.44 14.45
C SER A 334 -4.74 -20.49 14.19
N VAL A 335 -4.79 -19.74 13.06
CA VAL A 335 -3.77 -18.74 12.71
C VAL A 335 -3.78 -17.61 13.73
N ALA A 336 -4.94 -17.08 14.07
CA ALA A 336 -5.08 -16.02 15.07
C ALA A 336 -4.53 -16.44 16.44
N ASN A 337 -4.86 -17.68 16.88
CA ASN A 337 -4.30 -18.24 18.11
C ASN A 337 -2.77 -18.31 18.06
N LEU A 338 -2.21 -18.86 16.99
CA LEU A 338 -0.78 -18.99 16.79
C LEU A 338 -0.06 -17.63 16.85
N LEU A 339 -0.55 -16.64 16.07
CA LEU A 339 0.07 -15.34 15.99
C LEU A 339 -0.06 -14.53 17.29
N SER A 340 -1.16 -14.69 18.03
CA SER A 340 -1.33 -14.07 19.35
C SER A 340 -0.30 -14.58 20.37
N GLN A 341 0.00 -15.89 20.35
CA GLN A 341 0.99 -16.51 21.25
C GLN A 341 2.42 -16.13 20.89
N LYS A 342 2.69 -15.83 19.61
CA LYS A 342 4.03 -15.50 19.08
C LYS A 342 4.30 -14.00 18.98
N ASP A 343 3.36 -13.16 19.39
CA ASP A 343 3.44 -11.69 19.31
C ASP A 343 3.71 -11.18 17.88
N PHE A 344 3.05 -11.79 16.87
CA PHE A 344 3.07 -11.30 15.50
C PHE A 344 1.76 -10.59 15.17
N GLN A 345 1.86 -9.57 14.33
CA GLN A 345 0.69 -8.87 13.82
C GLN A 345 -0.01 -9.73 12.77
N MET A 346 -1.34 -9.82 12.86
CA MET A 346 -2.18 -10.42 11.83
C MET A 346 -2.83 -9.32 11.00
N CYS A 347 -2.64 -9.37 9.67
CA CYS A 347 -3.17 -8.41 8.70
C CYS A 347 -4.06 -9.20 7.73
N THR A 348 -5.39 -9.08 7.90
CA THR A 348 -6.31 -9.92 7.13
C THR A 348 -7.09 -9.10 6.13
N HIS A 349 -6.96 -9.45 4.83
CA HIS A 349 -7.85 -8.99 3.78
C HIS A 349 -9.27 -9.43 4.08
N ALA A 350 -10.20 -8.49 4.20
CA ALA A 350 -11.62 -8.75 4.30
C ALA A 350 -12.43 -7.65 3.62
N ILE A 351 -13.14 -8.02 2.57
CA ILE A 351 -13.94 -7.12 1.74
C ILE A 351 -15.42 -7.23 2.05
N GLY A 352 -16.00 -8.43 2.00
CA GLY A 352 -17.41 -8.64 2.28
C GLY A 352 -17.77 -8.49 3.75
N ASP A 353 -19.00 -8.09 4.04
CA ASP A 353 -19.48 -7.89 5.41
C ASP A 353 -19.52 -9.18 6.25
N SER A 354 -19.67 -10.35 5.63
CA SER A 354 -19.53 -11.65 6.31
C SER A 354 -18.07 -12.00 6.58
N GLY A 355 -17.17 -11.72 5.63
CA GLY A 355 -15.73 -11.87 5.81
C GLY A 355 -15.21 -11.00 6.94
N ASN A 356 -15.57 -9.71 6.93
CA ASN A 356 -15.24 -8.75 7.98
C ASN A 356 -15.75 -9.21 9.35
N ARG A 357 -17.05 -9.55 9.46
CA ARG A 357 -17.63 -10.04 10.72
C ARG A 357 -16.89 -11.25 11.27
N THR A 358 -16.61 -12.23 10.40
CA THR A 358 -15.89 -13.44 10.79
C THR A 358 -14.54 -13.10 11.41
N MET A 359 -13.76 -12.25 10.76
CA MET A 359 -12.43 -11.89 11.25
C MET A 359 -12.46 -11.00 12.48
N LEU A 360 -13.39 -10.05 12.56
CA LEU A 360 -13.57 -9.20 13.73
C LEU A 360 -13.91 -10.02 14.98
N MET A 361 -14.78 -11.01 14.87
CA MET A 361 -15.13 -11.90 15.97
C MET A 361 -13.95 -12.79 16.41
N ILE A 362 -13.19 -13.33 15.44
CA ILE A 362 -11.97 -14.10 15.75
C ILE A 362 -10.93 -13.20 16.43
N TYR A 363 -10.70 -12.01 15.93
CA TYR A 363 -9.74 -11.06 16.51
C TYR A 363 -10.14 -10.69 17.94
N ALA A 364 -11.41 -10.34 18.16
CA ALA A 364 -11.91 -9.99 19.49
C ALA A 364 -11.67 -11.10 20.54
N LYS A 365 -11.79 -12.38 20.13
CA LYS A 365 -11.53 -13.55 20.98
C LYS A 365 -10.08 -13.58 21.52
N TYR A 366 -9.09 -13.20 20.69
CA TYR A 366 -7.67 -13.27 21.05
C TYR A 366 -7.12 -11.95 21.59
N LEU A 367 -7.59 -10.81 21.09
CA LEU A 367 -7.13 -9.48 21.51
C LEU A 367 -7.72 -9.05 22.86
N LYS A 368 -8.93 -9.52 23.20
CA LYS A 368 -9.59 -9.32 24.50
C LYS A 368 -9.74 -7.86 24.92
N GLY A 369 -10.26 -7.02 24.02
CA GLY A 369 -10.48 -5.60 24.26
C GLY A 369 -9.29 -4.73 23.88
N LYS A 370 -9.09 -3.61 24.61
CA LYS A 370 -8.03 -2.63 24.29
C LYS A 370 -6.64 -3.23 24.45
N ASN A 371 -5.85 -3.19 23.38
CA ASN A 371 -4.53 -3.81 23.28
C ASN A 371 -3.59 -3.01 22.38
N ASN A 372 -2.34 -3.45 22.22
CA ASN A 372 -1.35 -2.85 21.32
C ASN A 372 -0.79 -3.87 20.31
N SER A 373 -1.52 -4.92 19.99
CA SER A 373 -1.12 -5.94 19.01
C SER A 373 -1.18 -5.41 17.58
N ARG A 374 -1.94 -4.34 17.36
CA ARG A 374 -2.09 -3.62 16.08
C ARG A 374 -2.52 -4.53 14.93
N TRP A 375 -3.34 -5.53 15.23
CA TRP A 375 -3.89 -6.39 14.17
C TRP A 375 -4.79 -5.58 13.25
N ARG A 376 -4.70 -5.88 11.94
CA ARG A 376 -5.37 -5.11 10.90
C ARG A 376 -6.44 -5.92 10.19
N ILE A 377 -7.52 -5.26 9.82
CA ILE A 377 -8.38 -5.67 8.71
C ILE A 377 -7.99 -4.81 7.53
N GLU A 378 -7.37 -5.43 6.54
CA GLU A 378 -7.02 -4.81 5.28
C GLU A 378 -8.28 -4.67 4.43
N HIS A 379 -8.43 -3.55 3.80
CA HIS A 379 -9.61 -3.05 3.08
C HIS A 379 -10.74 -2.63 4.01
N ALA A 380 -11.22 -3.47 4.94
CA ALA A 380 -12.40 -3.18 5.76
C ALA A 380 -13.51 -2.53 4.91
N GLN A 381 -13.76 -3.14 3.72
CA GLN A 381 -14.41 -2.43 2.62
C GLN A 381 -15.91 -2.34 2.77
N VAL A 382 -16.58 -3.43 3.14
CA VAL A 382 -18.02 -3.48 3.41
C VAL A 382 -18.23 -3.91 4.86
N ILE A 383 -18.74 -3.03 5.69
CA ILE A 383 -18.97 -3.28 7.10
C ILE A 383 -20.48 -3.24 7.40
N ASN A 384 -20.96 -4.26 8.08
CA ASN A 384 -22.33 -4.22 8.62
C ASN A 384 -22.40 -3.17 9.75
N GLU A 385 -23.50 -2.41 9.83
CA GLU A 385 -23.67 -1.33 10.81
C GLU A 385 -23.44 -1.75 12.27
N ASN A 386 -23.77 -2.99 12.60
CA ASN A 386 -23.62 -3.53 13.96
C ASN A 386 -22.17 -3.90 14.30
N ASP A 387 -21.26 -3.95 13.32
CA ASP A 387 -19.90 -4.47 13.48
C ASP A 387 -18.84 -3.35 13.60
N PHE A 388 -19.15 -2.09 13.22
CA PHE A 388 -18.20 -0.97 13.33
C PHE A 388 -17.56 -0.86 14.71
N LYS A 389 -18.35 -0.97 15.77
CA LYS A 389 -17.88 -0.86 17.17
C LYS A 389 -16.78 -1.87 17.53
N LEU A 390 -16.75 -3.04 16.87
CA LEU A 390 -15.76 -4.09 17.16
C LEU A 390 -14.32 -3.63 16.88
N PHE A 391 -14.13 -2.73 15.90
CA PHE A 391 -12.84 -2.12 15.64
C PHE A 391 -12.35 -1.33 16.86
N GLY A 392 -13.18 -0.41 17.36
CA GLY A 392 -12.85 0.42 18.50
C GLY A 392 -12.75 -0.35 19.81
N GLU A 393 -13.68 -1.27 20.08
CA GLU A 393 -13.70 -2.07 21.31
C GLU A 393 -12.43 -2.93 21.48
N ASN A 394 -11.83 -3.39 20.37
CA ASN A 394 -10.71 -4.32 20.38
C ASN A 394 -9.41 -3.74 19.79
N ASN A 395 -9.33 -2.41 19.55
CA ASN A 395 -8.18 -1.78 18.90
C ASN A 395 -7.75 -2.46 17.59
N ILE A 396 -8.71 -2.99 16.82
CA ILE A 396 -8.47 -3.55 15.49
C ILE A 396 -8.31 -2.40 14.50
N ILE A 397 -7.26 -2.42 13.71
CA ILE A 397 -6.94 -1.32 12.80
C ILE A 397 -7.64 -1.56 11.45
N PRO A 398 -8.54 -0.67 10.99
CA PRO A 398 -8.98 -0.66 9.61
C PRO A 398 -7.91 -0.03 8.74
N SER A 399 -7.28 -0.80 7.85
CA SER A 399 -6.26 -0.35 6.90
C SER A 399 -6.92 -0.21 5.52
N VAL A 400 -7.12 1.03 5.05
CA VAL A 400 -8.05 1.29 3.95
C VAL A 400 -7.38 1.93 2.74
N GLN A 401 -8.02 1.76 1.58
CA GLN A 401 -7.53 2.26 0.30
C GLN A 401 -8.57 3.23 -0.30
N PRO A 402 -8.38 4.55 -0.12
CA PRO A 402 -9.38 5.55 -0.52
C PRO A 402 -9.76 5.53 -2.00
N THR A 403 -8.83 5.17 -2.88
CA THR A 403 -9.08 5.07 -4.33
C THR A 403 -10.12 4.02 -4.67
N HIS A 404 -10.20 2.91 -3.95
CA HIS A 404 -11.24 1.90 -4.17
C HIS A 404 -12.66 2.48 -4.09
N ALA A 405 -12.91 3.45 -3.20
CA ALA A 405 -14.22 4.08 -3.14
C ALA A 405 -14.60 4.79 -4.45
N THR A 406 -13.62 5.39 -5.13
CA THR A 406 -13.84 6.20 -6.33
C THR A 406 -13.67 5.42 -7.64
N SER A 407 -13.01 4.28 -7.61
CA SER A 407 -12.96 3.33 -8.72
C SER A 407 -14.18 2.41 -8.74
N ASP A 408 -14.65 1.96 -7.57
CA ASP A 408 -15.74 1.00 -7.44
C ASP A 408 -17.15 1.63 -7.45
N MET A 409 -17.27 2.95 -7.20
CA MET A 409 -18.57 3.65 -7.08
C MET A 409 -19.51 3.46 -8.28
N TYR A 410 -18.97 3.12 -9.43
CA TYR A 410 -19.72 2.95 -10.67
C TYR A 410 -20.58 1.66 -10.68
N TRP A 411 -20.19 0.67 -9.85
CA TRP A 411 -20.84 -0.64 -9.83
C TRP A 411 -21.09 -1.20 -8.41
N ALA A 412 -20.52 -0.60 -7.38
CA ALA A 412 -20.65 -1.12 -6.01
C ALA A 412 -22.10 -1.24 -5.55
N ALA A 413 -22.97 -0.28 -5.94
CA ALA A 413 -24.39 -0.32 -5.62
C ALA A 413 -25.13 -1.45 -6.35
N ASP A 414 -24.68 -1.87 -7.54
CA ASP A 414 -25.24 -3.01 -8.26
C ASP A 414 -24.96 -4.31 -7.50
N ARG A 415 -23.78 -4.42 -6.90
CA ARG A 415 -23.36 -5.59 -6.10
C ARG A 415 -24.10 -5.67 -4.77
N LEU A 416 -24.25 -4.55 -4.07
CA LEU A 416 -24.69 -4.49 -2.67
C LEU A 416 -26.15 -4.08 -2.51
N GLY A 417 -26.71 -3.36 -3.48
CA GLY A 417 -27.96 -2.65 -3.32
C GLY A 417 -27.83 -1.37 -2.50
N LYS A 418 -28.87 -0.53 -2.51
CA LYS A 418 -28.86 0.84 -1.97
C LYS A 418 -28.57 0.93 -0.46
N GLU A 419 -28.96 -0.07 0.31
CA GLU A 419 -28.79 -0.02 1.77
C GLU A 419 -27.40 -0.50 2.20
N ARG A 420 -26.95 -1.66 1.72
CA ARG A 420 -25.65 -2.24 2.12
C ARG A 420 -24.46 -1.39 1.66
N VAL A 421 -24.59 -0.71 0.52
CA VAL A 421 -23.52 0.16 0.00
C VAL A 421 -23.21 1.33 0.95
N LYS A 422 -24.12 1.72 1.85
CA LYS A 422 -23.88 2.75 2.85
C LYS A 422 -22.81 2.37 3.89
N GLY A 423 -22.65 1.08 4.17
CA GLY A 423 -21.59 0.54 5.01
C GLY A 423 -20.29 0.21 4.28
N ALA A 424 -20.26 0.44 2.96
CA ALA A 424 -19.06 0.23 2.15
C ALA A 424 -18.25 1.54 2.04
N TYR A 425 -16.91 1.42 2.04
CA TYR A 425 -15.98 2.56 1.94
C TYR A 425 -16.22 3.66 2.99
N ALA A 426 -16.68 3.26 4.17
CA ALA A 426 -17.13 4.14 5.25
C ALA A 426 -15.96 4.63 6.13
N TYR A 427 -14.94 5.22 5.50
CA TYR A 427 -13.64 5.53 6.13
C TYR A 427 -13.74 6.48 7.31
N LYS A 428 -14.64 7.48 7.26
CA LYS A 428 -14.84 8.40 8.40
C LYS A 428 -15.42 7.66 9.61
N GLN A 429 -16.39 6.79 9.40
CA GLN A 429 -16.98 5.98 10.47
C GLN A 429 -15.93 5.02 11.07
N LEU A 430 -15.05 4.42 10.24
CA LEU A 430 -13.94 3.57 10.71
C LEU A 430 -12.90 4.38 11.49
N LEU A 431 -12.56 5.58 11.03
CA LEU A 431 -11.66 6.50 11.74
C LEU A 431 -12.20 6.80 13.15
N GLU A 432 -13.48 7.08 13.27
CA GLU A 432 -14.13 7.43 14.54
C GLU A 432 -14.07 6.28 15.57
N GLN A 433 -13.97 5.02 15.13
CA GLN A 433 -13.84 3.88 16.04
C GLN A 433 -12.49 3.85 16.78
N ASN A 434 -11.40 4.20 16.08
CA ASN A 434 -10.03 4.09 16.60
C ASN A 434 -9.33 5.44 16.79
N GLY A 435 -9.87 6.53 16.22
CA GLY A 435 -9.23 7.85 16.20
C GLY A 435 -8.06 7.96 15.22
N TRP A 436 -7.74 6.92 14.45
CA TRP A 436 -6.71 6.90 13.44
C TRP A 436 -6.86 5.71 12.48
N ILE A 437 -6.49 5.89 11.22
CA ILE A 437 -6.47 4.84 10.19
C ILE A 437 -5.26 5.02 9.27
N PRO A 438 -4.51 3.96 8.93
CA PRO A 438 -3.51 4.01 7.87
C PRO A 438 -4.17 3.94 6.49
N LEU A 439 -3.58 4.64 5.52
CA LEU A 439 -4.03 4.68 4.14
C LEU A 439 -2.99 4.05 3.23
N GLY A 440 -3.45 3.24 2.28
CA GLY A 440 -2.63 2.66 1.22
C GLY A 440 -3.30 2.83 -0.14
N THR A 441 -2.61 2.41 -1.19
CA THR A 441 -3.13 2.40 -2.55
C THR A 441 -3.61 1.03 -2.99
N ASP A 442 -3.00 -0.03 -2.45
CA ASP A 442 -3.10 -1.40 -2.96
C ASP A 442 -2.49 -1.55 -4.37
N PHE A 443 -1.46 -0.71 -4.71
CA PHE A 443 -0.85 -0.83 -6.03
C PHE A 443 -0.24 -2.23 -6.25
N PRO A 444 -0.40 -2.85 -7.42
CA PRO A 444 -0.89 -2.33 -8.69
C PRO A 444 -2.40 -2.57 -8.95
N VAL A 445 -3.21 -2.76 -7.91
CA VAL A 445 -4.69 -2.76 -8.07
C VAL A 445 -5.14 -1.36 -8.47
N GLU A 446 -4.64 -0.36 -7.72
CA GLU A 446 -4.78 1.04 -8.03
C GLU A 446 -3.44 1.65 -8.48
N ASP A 447 -3.47 2.92 -8.87
CA ASP A 447 -2.27 3.66 -9.24
C ASP A 447 -1.38 3.91 -8.00
N ILE A 448 -0.05 3.87 -8.18
CA ILE A 448 0.91 4.09 -7.09
C ILE A 448 0.90 5.52 -6.52
N SER A 449 0.14 6.45 -7.11
CA SER A 449 0.16 7.86 -6.74
C SER A 449 -0.49 8.15 -5.40
N PRO A 450 0.26 8.59 -4.38
CA PRO A 450 -0.30 9.00 -3.10
C PRO A 450 -1.23 10.22 -3.24
N PHE A 451 -1.10 11.01 -4.32
CA PHE A 451 -1.97 12.15 -4.59
C PHE A 451 -3.38 11.72 -4.98
N LYS A 452 -3.53 10.59 -5.69
CA LYS A 452 -4.84 9.99 -5.97
C LYS A 452 -5.50 9.47 -4.69
N THR A 453 -4.73 8.80 -3.84
CA THR A 453 -5.19 8.37 -2.51
C THR A 453 -5.66 9.54 -1.66
N PHE A 454 -4.85 10.61 -1.58
CA PHE A 454 -5.22 11.82 -0.84
C PHE A 454 -6.47 12.47 -1.42
N TYR A 455 -6.55 12.60 -2.73
CA TYR A 455 -7.71 13.18 -3.40
C TYR A 455 -8.99 12.37 -3.15
N ALA A 456 -8.94 11.07 -3.32
CA ALA A 456 -10.07 10.17 -3.07
C ALA A 456 -10.51 10.21 -1.60
N ALA A 457 -9.56 10.27 -0.65
CA ALA A 457 -9.86 10.37 0.78
C ALA A 457 -10.59 11.66 1.15
N VAL A 458 -10.15 12.80 0.59
CA VAL A 458 -10.62 14.14 0.97
C VAL A 458 -11.80 14.60 0.11
N VAL A 459 -11.73 14.39 -1.21
CA VAL A 459 -12.68 14.93 -2.18
C VAL A 459 -13.79 13.93 -2.50
N ARG A 460 -13.50 12.64 -2.44
CA ARG A 460 -14.45 11.55 -2.74
C ARG A 460 -14.97 11.60 -4.18
N ARG A 461 -14.08 11.95 -5.12
CA ARG A 461 -14.33 11.97 -6.56
C ARG A 461 -13.24 11.19 -7.28
N ASP A 462 -13.55 10.73 -8.48
CA ASP A 462 -12.52 10.18 -9.37
C ASP A 462 -11.63 11.27 -9.97
N ALA A 463 -10.63 10.87 -10.74
CA ALA A 463 -9.70 11.81 -11.39
C ALA A 463 -10.37 12.71 -12.46
N LYS A 464 -11.59 12.38 -12.90
CA LYS A 464 -12.40 13.19 -13.82
C LYS A 464 -13.28 14.21 -13.07
N GLY A 465 -13.29 14.17 -11.72
CA GLY A 465 -14.06 15.05 -10.86
C GLY A 465 -15.52 14.61 -10.66
N TRP A 466 -15.85 13.34 -10.92
CA TRP A 466 -17.18 12.78 -10.75
C TRP A 466 -17.25 11.92 -9.47
N PRO A 467 -18.42 11.85 -8.78
CA PRO A 467 -19.61 12.70 -8.96
C PRO A 467 -19.40 14.10 -8.39
N ALA A 468 -20.12 15.10 -8.92
CA ALA A 468 -19.92 16.51 -8.58
C ALA A 468 -20.01 16.82 -7.07
N ASP A 469 -20.89 16.10 -6.35
CA ASP A 469 -21.07 16.27 -4.91
C ASP A 469 -20.16 15.36 -4.06
N GLY A 470 -19.36 14.50 -4.69
CA GLY A 470 -18.54 13.48 -4.03
C GLY A 470 -19.32 12.22 -3.68
N TYR A 471 -18.69 11.06 -3.87
CA TYR A 471 -19.27 9.75 -3.54
C TYR A 471 -19.25 9.53 -2.03
N GLN A 472 -20.43 9.37 -1.40
CA GLN A 472 -20.57 9.22 0.07
C GLN A 472 -19.73 10.28 0.81
N LYS A 473 -20.00 11.55 0.55
CA LYS A 473 -19.20 12.69 1.03
C LYS A 473 -19.09 12.75 2.57
N GLU A 474 -20.05 12.18 3.28
CA GLU A 474 -20.05 12.03 4.74
C GLU A 474 -18.90 11.15 5.24
N ASN A 475 -18.35 10.30 4.40
CA ASN A 475 -17.19 9.45 4.69
C ASN A 475 -15.85 10.07 4.25
N ALA A 476 -15.83 11.35 3.83
CA ALA A 476 -14.60 12.04 3.50
C ALA A 476 -13.75 12.31 4.75
N LEU A 477 -12.44 12.19 4.59
CA LEU A 477 -11.46 12.58 5.60
C LEU A 477 -11.10 14.07 5.43
N THR A 478 -10.69 14.72 6.50
CA THR A 478 -10.03 16.03 6.41
C THR A 478 -8.65 15.86 5.76
N ARG A 479 -8.07 16.95 5.26
CA ARG A 479 -6.71 16.94 4.67
C ARG A 479 -5.66 16.51 5.70
N GLU A 480 -5.81 16.95 6.96
CA GLU A 480 -4.93 16.54 8.04
C GLU A 480 -5.04 15.03 8.32
N GLU A 481 -6.25 14.51 8.44
CA GLU A 481 -6.49 13.06 8.64
C GLU A 481 -5.90 12.24 7.50
N ALA A 482 -6.11 12.65 6.24
CA ALA A 482 -5.54 11.98 5.08
C ALA A 482 -4.01 12.03 5.07
N MET A 483 -3.40 13.18 5.38
CA MET A 483 -1.95 13.32 5.46
C MET A 483 -1.38 12.45 6.58
N ARG A 484 -1.99 12.45 7.78
CA ARG A 484 -1.60 11.56 8.87
C ARG A 484 -1.73 10.08 8.49
N GLY A 485 -2.80 9.73 7.76
CA GLY A 485 -3.04 8.36 7.27
C GLY A 485 -1.95 7.83 6.36
N MET A 486 -1.40 8.70 5.52
CA MET A 486 -0.34 8.38 4.56
C MET A 486 1.09 8.57 5.12
N THR A 487 1.24 8.89 6.40
CA THR A 487 2.51 9.18 7.02
C THR A 487 2.59 8.57 8.43
N ILE A 488 2.31 9.35 9.49
CA ILE A 488 2.52 8.92 10.88
C ILE A 488 1.58 7.78 11.31
N TRP A 489 0.35 7.72 10.82
CA TRP A 489 -0.56 6.61 11.16
C TRP A 489 -0.18 5.32 10.45
N ALA A 490 0.32 5.40 9.21
CA ALA A 490 0.91 4.24 8.52
C ALA A 490 2.16 3.74 9.25
N ALA A 491 3.07 4.65 9.65
CA ALA A 491 4.23 4.27 10.48
C ALA A 491 3.80 3.63 11.81
N LYS A 492 2.75 4.18 12.44
CA LYS A 492 2.19 3.61 13.68
C LYS A 492 1.62 2.21 13.46
N ALA A 493 0.96 1.95 12.34
CA ALA A 493 0.46 0.62 12.00
C ALA A 493 1.60 -0.41 11.89
N ASN A 494 2.80 0.04 11.50
CA ASN A 494 4.01 -0.75 11.33
C ASN A 494 4.90 -0.84 12.58
N PHE A 495 4.49 -0.25 13.72
CA PHE A 495 5.31 -0.11 14.94
C PHE A 495 6.59 0.73 14.71
N GLU A 496 6.55 1.72 13.83
CA GLU A 496 7.70 2.52 13.40
C GLU A 496 7.49 4.04 13.59
N GLU A 497 6.45 4.44 14.31
CA GLU A 497 6.11 5.85 14.56
C GLU A 497 7.19 6.62 15.33
N SER A 498 8.06 5.92 16.05
CA SER A 498 9.22 6.53 16.70
C SER A 498 10.41 6.76 15.77
N GLU A 499 10.39 6.18 14.57
CA GLU A 499 11.51 6.20 13.64
C GLU A 499 11.22 7.06 12.40
N LYS A 500 9.95 7.17 11.95
CA LYS A 500 9.54 7.84 10.72
C LYS A 500 8.06 8.25 10.72
N GLY A 501 7.58 8.84 9.63
CA GLY A 501 6.19 9.25 9.43
C GLY A 501 5.87 10.66 9.92
N SER A 502 6.81 11.34 10.60
CA SER A 502 6.75 12.77 10.91
C SER A 502 8.16 13.36 10.92
N LEU A 503 8.25 14.69 10.76
CA LEU A 503 9.54 15.39 10.74
C LEU A 503 9.90 15.89 12.13
N GLU A 504 10.20 14.96 13.03
CA GLU A 504 10.57 15.19 14.40
C GLU A 504 12.03 14.79 14.66
N LYS A 505 12.65 15.46 15.63
CA LYS A 505 14.03 15.16 16.06
C LYS A 505 14.22 13.67 16.38
N GLY A 506 15.29 13.08 15.83
CA GLY A 506 15.70 11.69 16.04
C GLY A 506 15.10 10.70 15.03
N LYS A 507 14.09 11.09 14.27
CA LYS A 507 13.51 10.27 13.20
C LYS A 507 14.36 10.33 11.93
N PHE A 508 14.19 9.35 11.04
CA PHE A 508 14.83 9.38 9.74
C PHE A 508 14.42 10.62 8.95
N ALA A 509 15.38 11.21 8.26
CA ALA A 509 15.15 12.34 7.37
C ALA A 509 14.56 11.88 6.03
N ASP A 510 13.37 11.27 6.12
CA ASP A 510 12.56 10.84 4.97
C ASP A 510 11.52 11.94 4.70
N PHE A 511 11.68 12.66 3.59
CA PHE A 511 10.77 13.76 3.24
C PHE A 511 10.68 14.01 1.73
N VAL A 512 9.62 14.70 1.33
CA VAL A 512 9.36 15.09 -0.05
C VAL A 512 9.26 16.60 -0.17
N ILE A 513 9.75 17.15 -1.28
CA ILE A 513 9.53 18.53 -1.68
C ILE A 513 8.54 18.55 -2.82
N LEU A 514 7.41 19.23 -2.63
CA LEU A 514 6.31 19.33 -3.58
C LEU A 514 6.23 20.74 -4.17
N ASP A 515 5.68 20.84 -5.38
CA ASP A 515 5.46 22.13 -6.06
C ASP A 515 4.23 22.87 -5.53
N GLN A 516 3.28 22.16 -4.85
CA GLN A 516 2.03 22.71 -4.34
C GLN A 516 1.81 22.41 -2.86
N ASP A 517 1.03 23.27 -2.19
CA ASP A 517 0.57 23.06 -0.82
C ASP A 517 -0.65 22.16 -0.79
N MET A 518 -0.48 20.89 -0.48
CA MET A 518 -1.58 19.92 -0.40
C MET A 518 -2.63 20.29 0.66
N MET A 519 -2.24 21.06 1.68
CA MET A 519 -3.16 21.48 2.73
C MET A 519 -4.06 22.67 2.31
N LYS A 520 -3.67 23.43 1.26
CA LYS A 520 -4.35 24.65 0.82
C LYS A 520 -4.73 24.67 -0.65
N ALA A 521 -4.12 23.84 -1.48
CA ALA A 521 -4.40 23.79 -2.92
C ALA A 521 -5.90 23.58 -3.21
N GLY A 522 -6.38 24.10 -4.32
CA GLY A 522 -7.73 23.82 -4.80
C GLY A 522 -7.94 22.32 -5.06
N GLU A 523 -9.18 21.83 -4.91
CA GLU A 523 -9.47 20.42 -5.13
C GLU A 523 -8.97 19.93 -6.50
N LYS A 524 -9.19 20.73 -7.56
CA LYS A 524 -8.78 20.39 -8.93
C LYS A 524 -7.26 20.33 -9.13
N ASP A 525 -6.51 21.03 -8.27
CA ASP A 525 -5.05 21.13 -8.37
C ASP A 525 -4.34 20.00 -7.66
N LEU A 526 -4.99 19.33 -6.69
CA LEU A 526 -4.41 18.26 -5.88
C LEU A 526 -3.82 17.12 -6.74
N LEU A 527 -4.54 16.71 -7.79
CA LEU A 527 -4.09 15.65 -8.70
C LEU A 527 -2.91 16.07 -9.60
N ASN A 528 -2.70 17.39 -9.75
CA ASN A 528 -1.60 17.95 -10.54
C ASN A 528 -0.32 18.19 -9.72
N THR A 529 -0.35 17.88 -8.42
CA THR A 529 0.80 18.01 -7.52
C THR A 529 1.98 17.17 -8.03
N LYS A 530 3.17 17.78 -8.04
CA LYS A 530 4.39 17.14 -8.53
C LYS A 530 5.40 17.03 -7.40
N VAL A 531 6.01 15.86 -7.31
CA VAL A 531 7.20 15.67 -6.51
C VAL A 531 8.39 16.31 -7.22
N LEU A 532 9.03 17.26 -6.58
CA LEU A 532 10.24 17.89 -7.07
C LEU A 532 11.47 17.10 -6.63
N LYS A 533 11.49 16.67 -5.35
CA LYS A 533 12.58 15.87 -4.77
C LYS A 533 12.03 14.93 -3.72
N THR A 534 12.63 13.73 -3.63
CA THR A 534 12.39 12.76 -2.56
C THR A 534 13.70 12.48 -1.84
N PHE A 535 13.66 12.52 -0.52
CA PHE A 535 14.79 12.24 0.35
C PHE A 535 14.51 11.03 1.23
N LEU A 536 15.50 10.17 1.36
CA LEU A 536 15.49 9.01 2.24
C LEU A 536 16.73 9.04 3.12
N SER A 537 16.55 9.11 4.44
CA SER A 537 17.66 9.35 5.39
C SER A 537 18.54 10.54 4.99
N GLY A 538 17.94 11.63 4.54
CA GLY A 538 18.66 12.81 4.06
C GLY A 538 19.36 12.66 2.70
N GLU A 539 19.41 11.47 2.13
CA GLU A 539 19.92 11.25 0.78
C GLU A 539 18.85 11.56 -0.25
N LYS A 540 19.18 12.34 -1.27
CA LYS A 540 18.29 12.65 -2.39
C LYS A 540 18.20 11.43 -3.32
N VAL A 541 17.06 10.71 -3.28
CA VAL A 541 16.81 9.50 -4.07
C VAL A 541 16.03 9.76 -5.36
N PHE A 542 15.39 10.93 -5.46
CA PHE A 542 14.71 11.37 -6.67
C PHE A 542 14.81 12.89 -6.82
N GLU A 543 14.99 13.34 -8.05
CA GLU A 543 14.88 14.74 -8.46
C GLU A 543 14.22 14.81 -9.83
N LYS A 544 13.14 15.57 -9.92
CA LYS A 544 12.45 15.80 -11.19
C LYS A 544 13.36 16.59 -12.14
N LYS A 545 13.60 16.05 -13.31
CA LYS A 545 14.30 16.77 -14.38
C LYS A 545 13.37 17.85 -14.95
N ASN A 546 13.93 19.04 -15.17
CA ASN A 546 13.21 20.16 -15.80
C ASN A 546 12.84 19.85 -17.25
#